data_377bfcfbec71681b66b122de41314eb9
#
_entry.id   377bfcfbec71681b66b122de41314eb9
#
_cell.length_a   1.000
_cell.length_b   1.000
_cell.length_c   1.000
_cell.angle_alpha   90.00
_cell.angle_beta   90.00
_cell.angle_gamma   90.00
#
_symmetry.space_group_name_H-M   'P 1'
#
loop_
_entity.id
_entity.type
_entity.pdbx_description
1 polymer ?
#
loop_
_entity_poly.entity_id
_entity_poly.type
_entity_poly.pdbx_seq_one_letter_code
_entity_poly.pdbx_strand_id
1 'polypeptide(L)'
;MAANKPSKEAILAAFFDEGNYSPLFTDGAVSAAFGCANGQSVYAVYQNGEPVGAADLDKTTRVLKMAAETGNPVVTFYNSTGAKLEGGLELLNANSRLTAEIARISGVVPQVAVVTGTCAGTSAVQAAAADVCIMAADAELFLTAPFNAEDKVKAAGSAEFAAKAGVAAIVEEDAVKAASAAARVVGMLPANNLAGPAVFDFEAPAAALNLVKYDAKSAAEAIADAGSLTELYAGYGRNIYTALGSVNGQASREAKRS
;
A
#
# COMPACT_ATOMS: atom_id res chain seq x y z
N MET A 1 17.79 0.28 21.80
CA MET A 1 16.64 -0.57 22.17
C MET A 1 15.94 -0.92 20.86
N ALA A 2 15.85 -2.18 20.49
CA ALA A 2 15.05 -2.58 19.33
C ALA A 2 13.60 -2.24 19.65
N ALA A 3 12.99 -1.34 18.88
CA ALA A 3 11.57 -1.05 19.00
C ALA A 3 10.82 -2.38 18.84
N ASN A 4 9.91 -2.68 19.75
CA ASN A 4 9.10 -3.88 19.68
C ASN A 4 8.21 -3.75 18.43
N LYS A 5 8.55 -4.46 17.36
CA LYS A 5 7.76 -4.40 16.11
C LYS A 5 6.33 -4.85 16.42
N PRO A 6 5.31 -4.16 15.90
CA PRO A 6 3.93 -4.52 16.15
C PRO A 6 3.63 -5.94 15.64
N SER A 7 2.76 -6.65 16.34
CA SER A 7 2.34 -7.99 15.93
C SER A 7 1.47 -7.94 14.67
N LYS A 8 1.38 -9.07 13.97
CA LYS A 8 0.46 -9.25 12.83
C LYS A 8 -0.98 -8.86 13.20
N GLU A 9 -1.43 -9.31 14.37
CA GLU A 9 -2.78 -9.05 14.87
C GLU A 9 -3.03 -7.56 15.07
N ALA A 10 -2.05 -6.82 15.60
CA ALA A 10 -2.14 -5.36 15.77
C ALA A 10 -2.23 -4.63 14.43
N ILE A 11 -1.44 -5.08 13.43
CA ILE A 11 -1.44 -4.51 12.07
C ILE A 11 -2.78 -4.78 11.37
N LEU A 12 -3.25 -6.03 11.41
CA LEU A 12 -4.53 -6.40 10.78
C LEU A 12 -5.75 -5.78 11.51
N ALA A 13 -5.69 -5.64 12.83
CA ALA A 13 -6.73 -4.94 13.60
C ALA A 13 -6.80 -3.43 13.28
N ALA A 14 -5.67 -2.82 12.92
CA ALA A 14 -5.62 -1.42 12.48
C ALA A 14 -6.07 -1.24 11.02
N PHE A 15 -6.04 -2.32 10.24
CA PHE A 15 -6.44 -2.31 8.83
C PHE A 15 -7.92 -2.63 8.65
N PHE A 16 -8.43 -3.69 9.28
CA PHE A 16 -9.82 -4.11 9.13
C PHE A 16 -10.74 -3.39 10.11
N ASP A 17 -11.94 -3.07 9.65
CA ASP A 17 -12.99 -2.44 10.45
C ASP A 17 -13.32 -3.28 11.68
N GLU A 18 -13.27 -2.65 12.86
CA GLU A 18 -13.46 -3.32 14.16
C GLU A 18 -12.51 -4.51 14.40
N GLY A 19 -11.43 -4.64 13.60
CA GLY A 19 -10.51 -5.77 13.65
C GLY A 19 -11.10 -7.09 13.17
N ASN A 20 -12.25 -7.07 12.48
CA ASN A 20 -12.97 -8.25 12.04
C ASN A 20 -12.56 -8.69 10.62
N TYR A 21 -12.09 -9.92 10.51
CA TYR A 21 -11.75 -10.53 9.21
C TYR A 21 -11.88 -12.05 9.25
N SER A 22 -12.09 -12.64 8.09
CA SER A 22 -12.11 -14.09 7.88
C SER A 22 -10.76 -14.56 7.37
N PRO A 23 -10.03 -15.43 8.09
CA PRO A 23 -8.77 -15.97 7.60
C PRO A 23 -9.01 -16.91 6.42
N LEU A 24 -8.19 -16.79 5.37
CA LEU A 24 -8.21 -17.65 4.19
C LEU A 24 -7.05 -18.64 4.20
N PHE A 25 -5.84 -18.16 4.54
CA PHE A 25 -4.64 -18.97 4.72
C PHE A 25 -3.92 -18.51 5.98
N THR A 26 -3.49 -19.44 6.81
CA THR A 26 -2.88 -19.13 8.13
C THR A 26 -1.50 -19.76 8.33
N ASP A 27 -1.10 -20.70 7.49
CA ASP A 27 0.14 -21.46 7.59
C ASP A 27 1.28 -20.86 6.75
N GLY A 28 2.51 -21.10 7.13
CA GLY A 28 3.73 -20.68 6.43
C GLY A 28 4.12 -19.22 6.62
N ALA A 29 4.99 -18.73 5.74
CA ALA A 29 5.52 -17.36 5.79
C ALA A 29 4.50 -16.31 5.31
N VAL A 30 3.44 -16.74 4.59
CA VAL A 30 2.38 -15.88 4.08
C VAL A 30 1.04 -16.35 4.60
N SER A 31 0.27 -15.42 5.13
CA SER A 31 -1.12 -15.59 5.49
C SER A 31 -2.02 -14.65 4.69
N ALA A 32 -3.29 -14.98 4.59
CA ALA A 32 -4.27 -14.14 3.89
C ALA A 32 -5.59 -14.09 4.65
N ALA A 33 -6.31 -13.00 4.47
CA ALA A 33 -7.62 -12.75 5.07
C ALA A 33 -8.52 -11.97 4.11
N PHE A 34 -9.81 -12.01 4.38
CA PHE A 34 -10.83 -11.21 3.73
C PHE A 34 -11.68 -10.51 4.78
N GLY A 35 -11.98 -9.24 4.58
CA GLY A 35 -12.79 -8.45 5.51
C GLY A 35 -13.18 -7.11 4.89
N CYS A 36 -13.64 -6.19 5.72
CA CYS A 36 -13.90 -4.80 5.33
C CYS A 36 -12.83 -3.87 5.88
N ALA A 37 -12.40 -2.90 5.08
CA ALA A 37 -11.52 -1.82 5.50
C ALA A 37 -12.11 -0.49 5.04
N ASN A 38 -12.42 0.38 5.99
CA ASN A 38 -13.11 1.65 5.75
C ASN A 38 -14.38 1.47 4.90
N GLY A 39 -15.19 0.45 5.24
CA GLY A 39 -16.44 0.10 4.55
C GLY A 39 -16.30 -0.64 3.22
N GLN A 40 -15.08 -0.84 2.70
CA GLN A 40 -14.80 -1.53 1.45
C GLN A 40 -14.38 -2.98 1.69
N SER A 41 -15.04 -3.95 1.04
CA SER A 41 -14.59 -5.34 1.05
C SER A 41 -13.23 -5.48 0.38
N VAL A 42 -12.28 -6.18 1.02
CA VAL A 42 -10.88 -6.21 0.60
C VAL A 42 -10.20 -7.51 0.98
N TYR A 43 -9.30 -7.99 0.14
CA TYR A 43 -8.37 -9.06 0.44
C TYR A 43 -7.08 -8.50 1.04
N ALA A 44 -6.56 -9.14 2.08
CA ALA A 44 -5.26 -8.84 2.66
C ALA A 44 -4.32 -10.04 2.56
N VAL A 45 -3.09 -9.81 2.12
CA VAL A 45 -1.98 -10.76 2.16
C VAL A 45 -0.94 -10.23 3.14
N TYR A 46 -0.45 -11.06 4.04
CA TYR A 46 0.51 -10.65 5.06
C TYR A 46 1.73 -11.58 5.07
N GLN A 47 2.93 -10.99 4.96
CA GLN A 47 4.21 -11.65 5.12
C GLN A 47 4.71 -11.45 6.56
N ASN A 48 5.10 -12.55 7.23
CA ASN A 48 5.39 -12.57 8.68
C ASN A 48 6.84 -12.28 9.06
N GLY A 49 7.69 -11.83 8.13
CA GLY A 49 9.11 -11.55 8.37
C GLY A 49 10.05 -12.70 7.97
N GLU A 50 9.51 -13.87 7.68
CA GLU A 50 10.31 -15.04 7.28
C GLU A 50 10.60 -15.04 5.77
N PRO A 51 11.61 -15.80 5.33
CA PRO A 51 11.83 -16.05 3.91
C PRO A 51 10.63 -16.75 3.27
N VAL A 52 10.21 -16.32 2.10
CA VAL A 52 9.08 -16.87 1.35
C VAL A 52 9.50 -18.04 0.46
N GLY A 53 8.69 -19.10 0.44
CA GLY A 53 8.84 -20.25 -0.44
C GLY A 53 7.87 -20.21 -1.63
N ALA A 54 8.00 -21.18 -2.56
CA ALA A 54 7.12 -21.28 -3.73
C ALA A 54 5.64 -21.40 -3.33
N ALA A 55 5.32 -22.24 -2.34
CA ALA A 55 3.96 -22.41 -1.83
C ALA A 55 3.37 -21.10 -1.26
N ASP A 56 4.18 -20.26 -0.62
CA ASP A 56 3.76 -18.96 -0.09
C ASP A 56 3.42 -17.97 -1.22
N LEU A 57 4.23 -17.97 -2.29
CA LEU A 57 3.98 -17.15 -3.49
C LEU A 57 2.74 -17.63 -4.25
N ASP A 58 2.51 -18.93 -4.32
CA ASP A 58 1.30 -19.50 -4.93
C ASP A 58 0.03 -19.17 -4.14
N LYS A 59 0.09 -19.10 -2.79
CA LYS A 59 -1.02 -18.57 -1.96
C LYS A 59 -1.32 -17.13 -2.32
N THR A 60 -0.30 -16.26 -2.40
CA THR A 60 -0.46 -14.87 -2.81
C THR A 60 -1.11 -14.80 -4.19
N THR A 61 -0.61 -15.55 -5.17
CA THR A 61 -1.17 -15.60 -6.53
C THR A 61 -2.65 -16.01 -6.52
N ARG A 62 -3.05 -16.96 -5.67
CA ARG A 62 -4.47 -17.36 -5.53
C ARG A 62 -5.33 -16.23 -4.98
N VAL A 63 -4.84 -15.50 -3.96
CA VAL A 63 -5.58 -14.35 -3.41
C VAL A 63 -5.78 -13.26 -4.45
N LEU A 64 -4.74 -12.95 -5.26
CA LEU A 64 -4.86 -11.98 -6.35
C LEU A 64 -5.91 -12.41 -7.39
N LYS A 65 -5.97 -13.69 -7.74
CA LYS A 65 -7.01 -14.22 -8.64
C LYS A 65 -8.39 -14.09 -8.02
N MET A 66 -8.57 -14.46 -6.76
CA MET A 66 -9.83 -14.29 -6.03
C MET A 66 -10.26 -12.82 -6.00
N ALA A 67 -9.34 -11.90 -5.75
CA ALA A 67 -9.60 -10.46 -5.76
C ALA A 67 -10.12 -9.99 -7.13
N ALA A 68 -9.49 -10.40 -8.22
CA ALA A 68 -9.92 -10.08 -9.58
C ALA A 68 -11.28 -10.72 -9.94
N GLU A 69 -11.50 -11.99 -9.55
CA GLU A 69 -12.75 -12.71 -9.82
C GLU A 69 -13.95 -12.14 -9.06
N THR A 70 -13.73 -11.66 -7.83
CA THR A 70 -14.78 -11.07 -6.99
C THR A 70 -14.90 -9.56 -7.16
N GLY A 71 -13.96 -8.92 -7.88
CA GLY A 71 -13.94 -7.48 -8.10
C GLY A 71 -13.67 -6.66 -6.84
N ASN A 72 -12.83 -7.16 -5.93
CA ASN A 72 -12.46 -6.48 -4.69
C ASN A 72 -10.99 -6.09 -4.68
N PRO A 73 -10.60 -4.96 -4.04
CA PRO A 73 -9.22 -4.57 -3.86
C PRO A 73 -8.38 -5.62 -3.13
N VAL A 74 -7.07 -5.55 -3.31
CA VAL A 74 -6.12 -6.36 -2.56
C VAL A 74 -5.03 -5.48 -1.93
N VAL A 75 -4.74 -5.75 -0.66
CA VAL A 75 -3.65 -5.11 0.08
C VAL A 75 -2.62 -6.17 0.45
N THR A 76 -1.36 -5.93 0.09
CA THR A 76 -0.25 -6.83 0.45
C THR A 76 0.68 -6.15 1.44
N PHE A 77 0.77 -6.71 2.63
CA PHE A 77 1.70 -6.30 3.68
C PHE A 77 3.03 -7.03 3.47
N TYR A 78 4.03 -6.29 3.02
CA TYR A 78 5.36 -6.80 2.74
C TYR A 78 6.24 -6.73 3.98
N ASN A 79 6.70 -7.88 4.42
CA ASN A 79 7.72 -8.04 5.44
C ASN A 79 8.36 -9.41 5.27
N SER A 80 9.46 -9.48 4.52
CA SER A 80 10.19 -10.72 4.28
C SER A 80 11.66 -10.42 4.03
N THR A 81 12.52 -11.26 4.58
CA THR A 81 13.97 -11.21 4.36
C THR A 81 14.38 -11.72 2.98
N GLY A 82 13.42 -12.12 2.14
CA GLY A 82 13.65 -12.56 0.77
C GLY A 82 13.15 -13.99 0.51
N ALA A 83 13.71 -14.61 -0.51
CA ALA A 83 13.32 -15.93 -0.97
C ALA A 83 14.07 -17.05 -0.23
N LYS A 84 13.42 -18.20 -0.01
CA LYS A 84 14.07 -19.41 0.49
C LYS A 84 15.05 -19.94 -0.58
N LEU A 85 16.35 -19.95 -0.27
CA LEU A 85 17.40 -20.32 -1.23
C LEU A 85 17.26 -21.76 -1.77
N GLU A 86 16.65 -22.65 -0.99
CA GLU A 86 16.45 -24.06 -1.34
C GLU A 86 15.39 -24.29 -2.44
N GLY A 87 14.61 -23.27 -2.75
CA GLY A 87 13.47 -23.37 -3.69
C GLY A 87 13.83 -23.51 -5.17
N GLY A 88 15.05 -23.16 -5.55
CA GLY A 88 15.57 -23.34 -6.91
C GLY A 88 14.63 -22.83 -8.00
N LEU A 89 14.46 -23.63 -9.05
CA LEU A 89 13.67 -23.30 -10.22
C LEU A 89 12.16 -23.17 -9.93
N GLU A 90 11.65 -23.93 -8.96
CA GLU A 90 10.24 -23.86 -8.55
C GLU A 90 9.90 -22.49 -7.95
N LEU A 91 10.79 -21.95 -7.13
CA LEU A 91 10.64 -20.61 -6.55
C LEU A 91 10.69 -19.52 -7.61
N LEU A 92 11.59 -19.64 -8.60
CA LEU A 92 11.63 -18.70 -9.74
C LEU A 92 10.33 -18.74 -10.55
N ASN A 93 9.80 -19.92 -10.82
CA ASN A 93 8.52 -20.08 -11.52
C ASN A 93 7.35 -19.49 -10.72
N ALA A 94 7.28 -19.75 -9.42
CA ALA A 94 6.23 -19.19 -8.56
C ALA A 94 6.32 -17.65 -8.52
N ASN A 95 7.52 -17.11 -8.43
CA ASN A 95 7.76 -15.66 -8.46
C ASN A 95 7.34 -15.03 -9.80
N SER A 96 7.65 -15.70 -10.91
CA SER A 96 7.23 -15.25 -12.24
C SER A 96 5.70 -15.27 -12.40
N ARG A 97 5.03 -16.33 -11.91
CA ARG A 97 3.56 -16.40 -11.91
C ARG A 97 2.93 -15.29 -11.09
N LEU A 98 3.47 -15.02 -9.88
CA LEU A 98 2.97 -13.94 -9.02
C LEU A 98 3.13 -12.58 -9.70
N THR A 99 4.32 -12.28 -10.25
CA THR A 99 4.57 -11.00 -10.93
C THR A 99 3.69 -10.84 -12.17
N ALA A 100 3.48 -11.91 -12.93
CA ALA A 100 2.55 -11.90 -14.07
C ALA A 100 1.10 -11.66 -13.63
N GLU A 101 0.69 -12.23 -12.49
CA GLU A 101 -0.67 -12.01 -11.96
C GLU A 101 -0.86 -10.56 -11.47
N ILE A 102 0.11 -9.97 -10.77
CA ILE A 102 0.12 -8.55 -10.39
C ILE A 102 -0.09 -7.66 -11.63
N ALA A 103 0.66 -7.93 -12.70
CA ALA A 103 0.53 -7.19 -13.96
C ALA A 103 -0.83 -7.42 -14.62
N ARG A 104 -1.36 -8.64 -14.58
CA ARG A 104 -2.64 -9.01 -15.22
C ARG A 104 -3.83 -8.31 -14.56
N ILE A 105 -3.81 -8.14 -13.24
CA ILE A 105 -4.93 -7.51 -12.51
C ILE A 105 -4.76 -5.99 -12.35
N SER A 106 -3.65 -5.43 -12.82
CA SER A 106 -3.45 -3.98 -12.84
C SER A 106 -4.53 -3.30 -13.66
N GLY A 107 -5.18 -2.30 -13.07
CA GLY A 107 -6.33 -1.62 -13.67
C GLY A 107 -7.65 -2.42 -13.65
N VAL A 108 -7.66 -3.63 -13.10
CA VAL A 108 -8.90 -4.42 -12.88
C VAL A 108 -9.42 -4.20 -11.47
N VAL A 109 -8.59 -4.42 -10.47
CA VAL A 109 -8.86 -4.13 -9.06
C VAL A 109 -7.70 -3.33 -8.47
N PRO A 110 -7.95 -2.44 -7.51
CA PRO A 110 -6.88 -1.71 -6.82
C PRO A 110 -5.93 -2.64 -6.09
N GLN A 111 -4.64 -2.37 -6.23
CA GLN A 111 -3.55 -3.04 -5.55
C GLN A 111 -2.81 -2.06 -4.65
N VAL A 112 -2.82 -2.28 -3.35
CA VAL A 112 -2.09 -1.44 -2.38
C VAL A 112 -0.98 -2.26 -1.75
N ALA A 113 0.25 -1.76 -1.79
CA ALA A 113 1.39 -2.33 -1.11
C ALA A 113 1.64 -1.58 0.21
N VAL A 114 1.82 -2.31 1.30
CA VAL A 114 2.18 -1.77 2.61
C VAL A 114 3.48 -2.43 3.06
N VAL A 115 4.57 -1.68 3.08
CA VAL A 115 5.87 -2.20 3.53
C VAL A 115 5.99 -1.95 5.02
N THR A 116 5.89 -3.03 5.82
CA THR A 116 5.88 -3.00 7.29
C THR A 116 7.19 -3.47 7.91
N GLY A 117 8.13 -3.88 7.09
CA GLY A 117 9.44 -4.34 7.50
C GLY A 117 10.38 -4.40 6.32
N THR A 118 11.19 -5.46 6.20
CA THR A 118 12.08 -5.62 5.06
C THR A 118 11.29 -6.08 3.83
N CYS A 119 11.50 -5.42 2.70
CA CYS A 119 10.95 -5.79 1.40
C CYS A 119 12.10 -5.82 0.38
N ALA A 120 12.61 -7.01 0.11
CA ALA A 120 13.86 -7.22 -0.62
C ALA A 120 13.63 -7.98 -1.94
N GLY A 121 14.49 -7.73 -2.93
CA GLY A 121 14.53 -8.46 -4.19
C GLY A 121 13.27 -8.26 -5.02
N THR A 122 12.72 -9.34 -5.57
CA THR A 122 11.54 -9.29 -6.45
C THR A 122 10.30 -8.73 -5.73
N SER A 123 10.17 -8.93 -4.41
CA SER A 123 9.09 -8.34 -3.62
C SER A 123 9.10 -6.81 -3.67
N ALA A 124 10.29 -6.18 -3.74
CA ALA A 124 10.39 -4.74 -3.91
C ALA A 124 9.86 -4.26 -5.27
N VAL A 125 10.07 -5.04 -6.33
CA VAL A 125 9.49 -4.75 -7.66
C VAL A 125 7.98 -4.91 -7.61
N GLN A 126 7.48 -5.95 -6.95
CA GLN A 126 6.04 -6.21 -6.78
C GLN A 126 5.37 -5.10 -5.97
N ALA A 127 5.98 -4.64 -4.88
CA ALA A 127 5.48 -3.53 -4.07
C ALA A 127 5.47 -2.20 -4.85
N ALA A 128 6.52 -1.93 -5.64
CA ALA A 128 6.60 -0.74 -6.49
C ALA A 128 5.62 -0.78 -7.69
N ALA A 129 5.16 -1.96 -8.10
CA ALA A 129 4.18 -2.13 -9.18
C ALA A 129 2.72 -1.97 -8.72
N ALA A 130 2.46 -1.84 -7.40
CA ALA A 130 1.14 -1.56 -6.87
C ALA A 130 0.68 -0.13 -7.23
N ASP A 131 -0.64 0.10 -7.24
CA ASP A 131 -1.21 1.42 -7.53
C ASP A 131 -0.82 2.46 -6.47
N VAL A 132 -0.71 2.03 -5.21
CA VAL A 132 -0.24 2.86 -4.09
C VAL A 132 0.71 2.03 -3.23
N CYS A 133 1.92 2.56 -2.99
CA CYS A 133 2.89 1.99 -2.08
C CYS A 133 2.99 2.84 -0.81
N ILE A 134 2.73 2.23 0.34
CA ILE A 134 2.79 2.85 1.68
C ILE A 134 3.91 2.18 2.45
N MET A 135 4.72 2.95 3.18
CA MET A 135 5.81 2.41 3.97
C MET A 135 5.73 2.87 5.44
N ALA A 136 6.09 1.99 6.36
CA ALA A 136 6.45 2.40 7.71
C ALA A 136 7.84 3.08 7.67
N ALA A 137 8.09 4.08 8.52
CA ALA A 137 9.33 4.84 8.51
C ALA A 137 10.58 4.00 8.81
N ASP A 138 10.42 2.92 9.58
CA ASP A 138 11.47 1.96 9.91
C ASP A 138 11.56 0.76 8.92
N ALA A 139 10.74 0.75 7.88
CA ALA A 139 10.74 -0.29 6.85
C ALA A 139 11.80 -0.04 5.78
N GLU A 140 12.19 -1.11 5.10
CA GLU A 140 13.19 -1.09 4.04
C GLU A 140 12.64 -1.65 2.73
N LEU A 141 12.94 -0.98 1.62
CA LEU A 141 12.53 -1.37 0.27
C LEU A 141 13.74 -1.31 -0.67
N PHE A 142 14.22 -2.45 -1.15
CA PHE A 142 15.37 -2.51 -2.05
C PHE A 142 15.36 -3.74 -2.95
N LEU A 143 15.80 -3.59 -4.19
CA LEU A 143 16.03 -4.73 -5.09
C LEU A 143 17.30 -5.47 -4.73
N THR A 144 18.39 -4.73 -4.53
CA THR A 144 19.69 -5.25 -4.09
C THR A 144 20.05 -4.61 -2.75
N ALA A 145 20.47 -5.44 -1.79
CA ALA A 145 20.80 -4.95 -0.46
C ALA A 145 21.85 -3.84 -0.52
N PRO A 146 21.64 -2.68 0.15
CA PRO A 146 22.52 -1.52 0.05
C PRO A 146 23.98 -1.80 0.42
N PHE A 147 24.22 -2.80 1.32
CA PHE A 147 25.57 -3.18 1.72
C PHE A 147 26.34 -3.95 0.64
N ASN A 148 25.66 -4.46 -0.39
CA ASN A 148 26.26 -5.15 -1.54
C ASN A 148 26.55 -4.19 -2.72
N ALA A 149 26.11 -2.93 -2.66
CA ALA A 149 26.37 -1.95 -3.70
C ALA A 149 27.82 -1.43 -3.57
N GLU A 150 28.48 -1.23 -4.71
CA GLU A 150 29.84 -0.63 -4.76
C GLU A 150 29.82 0.79 -4.21
N ASP A 151 28.85 1.58 -4.59
CA ASP A 151 28.58 2.93 -4.06
C ASP A 151 27.58 2.85 -2.90
N LYS A 152 28.09 2.72 -1.69
CA LYS A 152 27.29 2.59 -0.47
C LYS A 152 26.57 3.87 -0.10
N VAL A 153 25.38 4.06 -0.62
CA VAL A 153 24.46 5.10 -0.14
C VAL A 153 23.77 4.56 1.11
N LYS A 154 24.17 5.04 2.29
CA LYS A 154 23.64 4.56 3.59
C LYS A 154 22.11 4.65 3.72
N ALA A 155 21.49 5.59 3.01
CA ALA A 155 20.05 5.80 3.02
C ALA A 155 19.30 4.97 1.96
N ALA A 156 20.03 4.29 1.03
CA ALA A 156 19.39 3.49 -0.01
C ALA A 156 18.56 2.37 0.62
N GLY A 157 17.31 2.25 0.18
CA GLY A 157 16.36 1.29 0.74
C GLY A 157 15.52 1.83 1.89
N SER A 158 15.85 2.95 2.52
CA SER A 158 15.01 3.54 3.56
C SER A 158 13.68 4.09 3.01
N ALA A 159 12.67 4.19 3.87
CA ALA A 159 11.37 4.78 3.50
C ALA A 159 11.50 6.22 3.00
N GLU A 160 12.40 7.01 3.63
CA GLU A 160 12.68 8.38 3.19
C GLU A 160 13.28 8.41 1.78
N PHE A 161 14.19 7.50 1.46
CA PHE A 161 14.76 7.39 0.12
C PHE A 161 13.70 6.97 -0.90
N ALA A 162 12.87 5.99 -0.57
CA ALA A 162 11.76 5.53 -1.42
C ALA A 162 10.74 6.64 -1.69
N ALA A 163 10.44 7.47 -0.67
CA ALA A 163 9.56 8.63 -0.83
C ALA A 163 10.18 9.69 -1.76
N LYS A 164 11.46 10.02 -1.58
CA LYS A 164 12.19 10.97 -2.45
C LYS A 164 12.33 10.47 -3.89
N ALA A 165 12.38 9.16 -4.09
CA ALA A 165 12.43 8.54 -5.41
C ALA A 165 11.04 8.41 -6.07
N GLY A 166 9.95 8.75 -5.36
CA GLY A 166 8.58 8.64 -5.88
C GLY A 166 8.05 7.19 -5.93
N VAL A 167 8.66 6.27 -5.18
CA VAL A 167 8.18 4.88 -5.06
C VAL A 167 7.17 4.78 -3.91
N ALA A 168 7.49 5.30 -2.73
CA ALA A 168 6.53 5.36 -1.62
C ALA A 168 5.65 6.59 -1.77
N ALA A 169 4.35 6.36 -1.93
CA ALA A 169 3.35 7.42 -1.99
C ALA A 169 3.06 8.03 -0.62
N ILE A 170 3.09 7.20 0.43
CA ILE A 170 2.86 7.58 1.83
C ILE A 170 3.94 6.94 2.69
N VAL A 171 4.49 7.71 3.65
CA VAL A 171 5.35 7.19 4.71
C VAL A 171 4.71 7.53 6.04
N GLU A 172 4.44 6.51 6.83
CA GLU A 172 3.83 6.63 8.15
C GLU A 172 4.85 6.28 9.24
N GLU A 173 4.61 6.75 10.45
CA GLU A 173 5.53 6.62 11.58
C GLU A 173 5.88 5.16 11.92
N ASP A 174 4.89 4.26 11.80
CA ASP A 174 5.01 2.84 12.11
C ASP A 174 4.10 1.96 11.23
N ALA A 175 4.23 0.65 11.36
CA ALA A 175 3.46 -0.32 10.58
C ALA A 175 1.95 -0.30 10.88
N VAL A 176 1.54 0.07 12.10
CA VAL A 176 0.12 0.17 12.49
C VAL A 176 -0.52 1.38 11.81
N LYS A 177 0.16 2.53 11.83
CA LYS A 177 -0.28 3.73 11.11
C LYS A 177 -0.27 3.54 9.60
N ALA A 178 0.72 2.81 9.06
CA ALA A 178 0.74 2.43 7.64
C ALA A 178 -0.46 1.55 7.25
N ALA A 179 -0.86 0.61 8.11
CA ALA A 179 -2.05 -0.21 7.91
C ALA A 179 -3.34 0.63 7.94
N SER A 180 -3.46 1.56 8.89
CA SER A 180 -4.60 2.50 8.94
C SER A 180 -4.64 3.43 7.72
N ALA A 181 -3.48 3.88 7.23
CA ALA A 181 -3.40 4.66 5.99
C ALA A 181 -3.86 3.83 4.77
N ALA A 182 -3.49 2.55 4.72
CA ALA A 182 -3.95 1.64 3.66
C ALA A 182 -5.48 1.46 3.69
N ALA A 183 -6.09 1.33 4.87
CA ALA A 183 -7.54 1.27 5.02
C ALA A 183 -8.22 2.53 4.47
N ARG A 184 -7.70 3.73 4.81
CA ARG A 184 -8.20 5.00 4.26
C ARG A 184 -8.09 5.06 2.73
N VAL A 185 -6.94 4.67 2.17
CA VAL A 185 -6.71 4.64 0.72
C VAL A 185 -7.68 3.68 0.04
N VAL A 186 -7.82 2.45 0.55
CA VAL A 186 -8.76 1.45 0.00
C VAL A 186 -10.19 1.96 -0.02
N GLY A 187 -10.65 2.58 1.07
CA GLY A 187 -12.01 3.14 1.15
C GLY A 187 -12.28 4.30 0.18
N MET A 188 -11.23 4.96 -0.31
CA MET A 188 -11.36 6.05 -1.31
C MET A 188 -11.23 5.55 -2.75
N LEU A 189 -10.76 4.33 -2.98
CA LEU A 189 -10.63 3.76 -4.30
C LEU A 189 -11.93 3.05 -4.71
N PRO A 190 -12.29 3.01 -6.01
CA PRO A 190 -13.38 2.17 -6.48
C PRO A 190 -13.04 0.69 -6.20
N ALA A 191 -14.05 -0.14 -5.97
CA ALA A 191 -13.82 -1.57 -5.72
C ALA A 191 -13.11 -2.26 -6.90
N ASN A 192 -13.43 -1.85 -8.13
CA ASN A 192 -12.86 -2.37 -9.37
C ASN A 192 -13.10 -1.36 -10.51
N ASN A 193 -12.60 -1.66 -11.70
CA ASN A 193 -12.69 -0.80 -12.88
C ASN A 193 -14.13 -0.63 -13.44
N LEU A 194 -15.09 -1.39 -12.96
CA LEU A 194 -16.52 -1.27 -13.34
C LEU A 194 -17.35 -0.57 -12.25
N ALA A 195 -16.80 -0.42 -11.04
CA ALA A 195 -17.45 0.25 -9.93
C ALA A 195 -17.39 1.77 -10.09
N GLY A 196 -18.44 2.45 -9.61
CA GLY A 196 -18.43 3.90 -9.45
C GLY A 196 -17.46 4.36 -8.35
N PRO A 197 -17.25 5.68 -8.21
CA PRO A 197 -16.47 6.24 -7.11
C PRO A 197 -17.14 5.90 -5.76
N ALA A 198 -16.32 5.80 -4.71
CA ALA A 198 -16.84 5.69 -3.35
C ALA A 198 -17.65 6.94 -2.99
N VAL A 199 -18.74 6.74 -2.23
CA VAL A 199 -19.65 7.79 -1.79
C VAL A 199 -19.55 7.94 -0.29
N PHE A 200 -19.43 9.19 0.16
CA PHE A 200 -19.33 9.58 1.56
C PHE A 200 -20.40 10.60 1.91
N ASP A 201 -20.63 10.82 3.19
CA ASP A 201 -21.44 11.95 3.64
C ASP A 201 -20.71 13.26 3.26
N PHE A 202 -21.49 14.21 2.76
CA PHE A 202 -20.94 15.52 2.39
C PHE A 202 -20.55 16.31 3.63
N GLU A 203 -19.32 16.78 3.63
CA GLU A 203 -18.78 17.72 4.61
C GLU A 203 -18.30 18.98 3.90
N ALA A 204 -18.89 20.14 4.22
CA ALA A 204 -18.49 21.40 3.59
C ALA A 204 -16.97 21.65 3.79
N PRO A 205 -16.25 22.19 2.77
CA PRO A 205 -14.85 22.53 2.90
C PRO A 205 -14.56 23.38 4.14
N ALA A 206 -13.52 23.02 4.89
CA ALA A 206 -13.20 23.66 6.17
C ALA A 206 -12.71 25.10 6.03
N ALA A 207 -12.17 25.47 4.86
CA ALA A 207 -11.59 26.79 4.61
C ALA A 207 -12.01 27.34 3.24
N ALA A 208 -12.24 28.65 3.17
CA ALA A 208 -12.40 29.34 1.90
C ALA A 208 -11.03 29.65 1.28
N LEU A 209 -10.94 29.59 -0.04
CA LEU A 209 -9.73 29.93 -0.77
C LEU A 209 -9.37 31.42 -0.60
N ASN A 210 -8.18 31.70 -0.10
CA ASN A 210 -7.64 33.05 -0.07
C ASN A 210 -7.02 33.38 -1.45
N LEU A 211 -7.72 34.17 -2.24
CA LEU A 211 -7.31 34.53 -3.61
C LEU A 211 -6.02 35.40 -3.68
N VAL A 212 -5.59 35.97 -2.58
CA VAL A 212 -4.37 36.82 -2.52
C VAL A 212 -3.13 35.99 -2.21
N LYS A 213 -3.27 34.98 -1.33
CA LYS A 213 -2.19 34.11 -0.91
C LYS A 213 -2.69 32.69 -0.77
N TYR A 214 -2.38 31.85 -1.74
CA TYR A 214 -2.71 30.43 -1.72
C TYR A 214 -1.55 29.60 -2.29
N ASP A 215 -1.49 28.36 -1.90
CA ASP A 215 -0.69 27.31 -2.50
C ASP A 215 -1.58 26.17 -3.02
N ALA A 216 -0.97 25.17 -3.63
CA ALA A 216 -1.74 24.06 -4.21
C ALA A 216 -2.51 23.25 -3.16
N LYS A 217 -1.99 23.13 -1.93
CA LYS A 217 -2.64 22.43 -0.83
C LYS A 217 -3.86 23.19 -0.32
N SER A 218 -3.72 24.47 0.00
CA SER A 218 -4.84 25.31 0.44
C SER A 218 -5.94 25.44 -0.62
N ALA A 219 -5.58 25.40 -1.91
CA ALA A 219 -6.55 25.35 -2.98
C ALA A 219 -7.32 24.01 -3.03
N ALA A 220 -6.65 22.88 -2.75
CA ALA A 220 -7.30 21.58 -2.63
C ALA A 220 -8.21 21.52 -1.40
N GLU A 221 -7.76 22.01 -0.24
CA GLU A 221 -8.55 22.08 1.00
C GLU A 221 -9.81 22.95 0.88
N ALA A 222 -9.79 23.97 0.02
CA ALA A 222 -10.95 24.82 -0.25
C ALA A 222 -12.00 24.18 -1.19
N ILE A 223 -11.68 23.06 -1.83
CA ILE A 223 -12.55 22.36 -2.77
C ILE A 223 -13.03 21.03 -2.20
N ALA A 224 -12.12 20.30 -1.50
CA ALA A 224 -12.41 18.98 -0.96
C ALA A 224 -13.30 19.09 0.28
N ASP A 225 -14.05 18.02 0.53
CA ASP A 225 -14.82 17.86 1.76
C ASP A 225 -13.87 17.88 2.97
N ALA A 226 -14.32 18.50 4.06
CA ALA A 226 -13.48 18.72 5.25
C ALA A 226 -12.88 17.40 5.77
N GLY A 227 -11.55 17.40 5.96
CA GLY A 227 -10.83 16.25 6.50
C GLY A 227 -10.70 15.02 5.58
N SER A 228 -11.18 15.09 4.34
CA SER A 228 -11.14 13.96 3.41
C SER A 228 -9.79 13.76 2.72
N LEU A 229 -8.93 14.80 2.66
CA LEU A 229 -7.69 14.75 1.88
C LEU A 229 -6.66 13.80 2.50
N THR A 230 -6.18 12.88 1.68
CA THR A 230 -5.02 12.02 1.95
C THR A 230 -3.94 12.36 0.93
N GLU A 231 -2.89 13.08 1.37
CA GLU A 231 -1.79 13.51 0.51
C GLU A 231 -0.96 12.31 0.06
N LEU A 232 -0.64 12.26 -1.24
CA LEU A 232 0.23 11.27 -1.85
C LEU A 232 1.50 11.95 -2.35
N TYR A 233 2.62 11.24 -2.26
CA TYR A 233 3.93 11.69 -2.78
C TYR A 233 4.43 13.02 -2.19
N ALA A 234 4.14 13.31 -0.93
CA ALA A 234 4.60 14.51 -0.24
C ALA A 234 6.15 14.68 -0.26
N GLY A 235 6.89 13.58 -0.37
CA GLY A 235 8.35 13.54 -0.48
C GLY A 235 8.91 13.75 -1.89
N TYR A 236 8.06 13.66 -2.93
CA TYR A 236 8.47 13.67 -4.35
C TYR A 236 7.75 14.75 -5.13
N GLY A 237 8.49 15.47 -5.99
CA GLY A 237 7.86 16.43 -6.90
C GLY A 237 7.11 17.55 -6.19
N ARG A 238 7.68 18.17 -5.18
CA ARG A 238 7.05 19.16 -4.28
C ARG A 238 6.39 20.38 -4.93
N ASN A 239 6.59 20.57 -6.22
CA ASN A 239 5.91 21.57 -7.04
C ASN A 239 4.52 21.12 -7.53
N ILE A 240 4.11 19.89 -7.17
CA ILE A 240 2.78 19.36 -7.47
C ILE A 240 2.20 18.79 -6.16
N TYR A 241 1.01 19.21 -5.80
CA TYR A 241 0.23 18.59 -4.72
C TYR A 241 -0.66 17.49 -5.31
N THR A 242 -0.57 16.29 -4.78
CA THR A 242 -1.39 15.14 -5.20
C THR A 242 -2.06 14.55 -3.96
N ALA A 243 -3.36 14.35 -4.00
CA ALA A 243 -4.12 13.77 -2.91
C ALA A 243 -5.30 12.93 -3.42
N LEU A 244 -5.74 11.99 -2.60
CA LEU A 244 -7.07 11.40 -2.66
C LEU A 244 -7.97 12.17 -1.69
N GLY A 245 -9.22 12.37 -2.06
CA GLY A 245 -10.20 13.04 -1.20
C GLY A 245 -11.61 12.87 -1.74
N SER A 246 -12.60 13.40 -1.05
CA SER A 246 -13.95 13.52 -1.58
C SER A 246 -14.28 14.98 -1.94
N VAL A 247 -15.14 15.15 -2.94
CA VAL A 247 -15.69 16.43 -3.34
C VAL A 247 -17.19 16.22 -3.48
N ASN A 248 -17.96 16.95 -2.70
CA ASN A 248 -19.42 16.82 -2.64
C ASN A 248 -19.86 15.36 -2.36
N GLY A 249 -19.19 14.70 -1.42
CA GLY A 249 -19.47 13.33 -1.01
C GLY A 249 -19.01 12.25 -1.98
N GLN A 250 -18.28 12.57 -3.05
CA GLN A 250 -17.77 11.59 -4.00
C GLN A 250 -16.24 11.55 -3.97
N ALA A 251 -15.66 10.35 -3.92
CA ALA A 251 -14.22 10.19 -3.99
C ALA A 251 -13.67 10.75 -5.31
N SER A 252 -12.59 11.50 -5.21
CA SER A 252 -11.91 12.11 -6.36
C SER A 252 -10.39 12.09 -6.17
N ARG A 253 -9.66 12.23 -7.28
CA ARG A 253 -8.21 12.43 -7.27
C ARG A 253 -7.91 13.88 -7.61
N GLU A 254 -7.26 14.57 -6.68
CA GLU A 254 -6.78 15.92 -6.86
C GLU A 254 -5.29 15.92 -7.25
N ALA A 255 -4.94 16.59 -8.34
CA ALA A 255 -3.57 16.88 -8.74
C ALA A 255 -3.49 18.31 -9.24
N LYS A 256 -2.75 19.17 -8.54
CA LYS A 256 -2.56 20.57 -8.90
C LYS A 256 -1.08 20.95 -8.91
N ARG A 257 -0.71 21.79 -9.87
CA ARG A 257 0.61 22.41 -9.90
C ARG A 257 0.65 23.59 -8.92
N SER A 258 1.69 23.64 -8.12
CA SER A 258 2.01 24.77 -7.24
C SER A 258 2.58 25.94 -8.04
#